data_6592982387e65dfb57436f064ad18884
#
_entry.id   6592982387e65dfb57436f064ad18884
#
_cell.length_a   1.000
_cell.length_b   1.000
_cell.length_c   1.000
_cell.angle_alpha   90.00
_cell.angle_beta   90.00
_cell.angle_gamma   90.00
#
_symmetry.space_group_name_H-M   'P 1'
#
loop_
_entity.id
_entity.type
_entity.pdbx_description
1 polymer ?
#
loop_
_entity_poly.entity_id
_entity_poly.type
_entity_poly.pdbx_seq_one_letter_code
_entity_poly.pdbx_strand_id
1 'polypeptide(L)'
;MLTLSSGKDREFDLNRKTLSVESISLSNDGNETLTLSNGTIGCYVQMNGRAEQHLIVDNCTLNGLGDNNNYSDVTLRDCVIMKDCFTSYGGIWKFEGVNNITGTMKVKKDVTISGDFTLGTLKVPMVTTGTPTLKLSGNIRIGKFSFDSVYREEAKIICGVGTYNFKPDEYETGRYGGIQLAEGCTVSGPDENGIYTVTAE
;
A
#
# COMPACT_ATOMS: atom_id res chain seq x y z
N MET A 1 -11.13 10.58 -19.13
CA MET A 1 -11.18 10.48 -17.66
C MET A 1 -12.58 10.09 -17.24
N LEU A 2 -12.72 9.11 -16.36
CA LEU A 2 -13.97 8.77 -15.70
C LEU A 2 -13.91 9.34 -14.28
N THR A 3 -14.74 10.33 -14.00
CA THR A 3 -14.85 10.89 -12.64
C THR A 3 -16.11 10.36 -12.01
N LEU A 4 -15.96 9.72 -10.87
CA LEU A 4 -17.08 9.23 -10.07
C LEU A 4 -17.35 10.29 -9.00
N SER A 5 -18.48 10.96 -9.11
CA SER A 5 -18.86 12.06 -8.24
C SER A 5 -20.06 11.71 -7.37
N SER A 6 -19.96 12.11 -6.10
CA SER A 6 -20.99 12.25 -5.06
C SER A 6 -21.70 11.03 -4.49
N GLY A 7 -21.31 10.69 -3.25
CA GLY A 7 -22.22 10.25 -2.18
C GLY A 7 -22.97 8.92 -2.37
N LYS A 8 -22.52 8.02 -3.24
CA LYS A 8 -23.15 6.72 -3.42
C LYS A 8 -22.10 5.64 -3.67
N ASP A 9 -22.25 4.54 -3.00
CA ASP A 9 -21.51 3.33 -3.28
C ASP A 9 -21.75 2.86 -4.71
N ARG A 10 -20.68 2.42 -5.36
CA ARG A 10 -20.70 1.96 -6.75
C ARG A 10 -19.91 0.69 -6.88
N GLU A 11 -20.46 -0.24 -7.62
CA GLU A 11 -19.83 -1.51 -7.95
C GLU A 11 -19.82 -1.70 -9.47
N PHE A 12 -18.65 -2.11 -9.98
CA PHE A 12 -18.43 -2.43 -11.38
C PHE A 12 -17.78 -3.81 -11.48
N ASP A 13 -18.56 -4.80 -11.83
CA ASP A 13 -18.04 -6.12 -12.26
C ASP A 13 -17.63 -6.04 -13.73
N LEU A 14 -16.34 -6.14 -13.98
CA LEU A 14 -15.80 -6.06 -15.33
C LEU A 14 -16.02 -7.34 -16.13
N ASN A 15 -16.48 -8.42 -15.51
CA ASN A 15 -16.79 -9.70 -16.17
C ASN A 15 -15.64 -10.16 -17.11
N ARG A 16 -14.41 -10.14 -16.60
CA ARG A 16 -13.16 -10.49 -17.31
C ARG A 16 -12.82 -9.58 -18.50
N LYS A 17 -13.46 -8.43 -18.60
CA LYS A 17 -13.16 -7.44 -19.65
C LYS A 17 -12.14 -6.42 -19.18
N THR A 18 -11.64 -5.64 -20.12
CA THR A 18 -10.74 -4.52 -19.84
C THR A 18 -11.52 -3.22 -19.82
N LEU A 19 -11.42 -2.48 -18.73
CA LEU A 19 -11.87 -1.11 -18.64
C LEU A 19 -10.76 -0.19 -19.17
N SER A 20 -10.98 0.34 -20.38
CA SER A 20 -10.03 1.22 -21.05
C SER A 20 -10.55 2.64 -21.04
N VAL A 21 -10.12 3.40 -20.06
CA VAL A 21 -10.35 4.86 -19.94
C VAL A 21 -9.01 5.51 -19.65
N GLU A 22 -8.90 6.80 -19.83
CA GLU A 22 -7.66 7.54 -19.58
C GLU A 22 -7.24 7.48 -18.10
N SER A 23 -8.21 7.69 -17.20
CA SER A 23 -8.04 7.53 -15.76
C SER A 23 -9.39 7.37 -15.07
N ILE A 24 -9.38 6.76 -13.89
CA ILE A 24 -10.52 6.74 -12.96
C ILE A 24 -10.14 7.64 -11.78
N SER A 25 -11.00 8.59 -11.47
CA SER A 25 -10.82 9.47 -10.32
C SER A 25 -12.06 9.44 -9.43
N LEU A 26 -11.84 9.10 -8.16
CA LEU A 26 -12.81 9.37 -7.11
C LEU A 26 -12.53 10.77 -6.59
N SER A 27 -13.44 11.68 -6.80
CA SER A 27 -13.29 13.06 -6.37
C SER A 27 -14.52 13.50 -5.64
N ASN A 28 -14.56 13.40 -4.32
CA ASN A 28 -15.69 13.97 -3.60
C ASN A 28 -15.51 14.19 -2.12
N ASP A 29 -16.49 14.93 -1.60
CA ASP A 29 -16.67 15.28 -0.21
C ASP A 29 -17.64 14.32 0.53
N GLY A 30 -17.85 13.10 0.04
CA GLY A 30 -18.77 12.11 0.62
C GLY A 30 -18.08 10.79 0.96
N ASN A 31 -18.60 10.10 1.95
CA ASN A 31 -18.20 8.74 2.30
C ASN A 31 -18.78 7.77 1.28
N GLU A 32 -17.95 7.31 0.36
CA GLU A 32 -18.37 6.43 -0.71
C GLU A 32 -17.41 5.27 -0.91
N THR A 33 -17.97 4.13 -1.27
CA THR A 33 -17.22 2.93 -1.63
C THR A 33 -17.26 2.75 -3.16
N LEU A 34 -16.09 2.61 -3.77
CA LEU A 34 -15.97 2.10 -5.12
C LEU A 34 -15.46 0.67 -5.08
N THR A 35 -16.23 -0.24 -5.65
CA THR A 35 -15.81 -1.63 -5.87
C THR A 35 -15.58 -1.87 -7.36
N LEU A 36 -14.39 -2.37 -7.70
CA LEU A 36 -14.01 -2.80 -9.05
C LEU A 36 -13.64 -4.28 -8.98
N SER A 37 -14.27 -5.12 -9.80
CA SER A 37 -14.03 -6.56 -9.72
C SER A 37 -13.89 -7.26 -11.05
N ASN A 38 -13.21 -8.41 -11.04
CA ASN A 38 -13.16 -9.42 -12.09
C ASN A 38 -12.70 -8.90 -13.45
N GLY A 39 -11.54 -8.22 -13.52
CA GLY A 39 -11.06 -7.81 -14.85
C GLY A 39 -9.75 -7.05 -14.88
N THR A 40 -9.54 -6.34 -15.97
CA THR A 40 -8.36 -5.51 -16.16
C THR A 40 -8.72 -4.04 -16.18
N ILE A 41 -8.01 -3.25 -15.38
CA ILE A 41 -8.14 -1.80 -15.34
C ILE A 41 -6.90 -1.21 -16.02
N GLY A 42 -7.02 -0.94 -17.31
CA GLY A 42 -5.93 -0.47 -18.17
C GLY A 42 -5.47 0.96 -17.93
N CYS A 43 -6.07 1.63 -16.96
CA CYS A 43 -5.74 3.01 -16.60
C CYS A 43 -5.21 3.11 -15.16
N TYR A 44 -4.84 4.32 -14.79
CA TYR A 44 -4.50 4.67 -13.41
C TYR A 44 -5.78 4.97 -12.61
N VAL A 45 -5.91 4.34 -11.44
CA VAL A 45 -6.98 4.64 -10.48
C VAL A 45 -6.47 5.62 -9.45
N GLN A 46 -7.18 6.71 -9.23
CA GLN A 46 -6.76 7.77 -8.33
C GLN A 46 -7.87 8.19 -7.38
N MET A 47 -7.57 8.18 -6.10
CA MET A 47 -8.43 8.67 -5.03
C MET A 47 -8.02 10.10 -4.71
N ASN A 48 -8.90 11.07 -4.94
CA ASN A 48 -8.59 12.51 -4.83
C ASN A 48 -9.55 13.26 -3.89
N GLY A 49 -10.37 12.56 -3.13
CA GLY A 49 -11.36 13.17 -2.26
C GLY A 49 -10.79 13.85 -1.02
N ARG A 50 -11.67 14.53 -0.29
CA ARG A 50 -11.37 15.14 1.02
C ARG A 50 -12.11 14.47 2.17
N ALA A 51 -12.96 13.51 1.88
CA ALA A 51 -13.73 12.74 2.83
C ALA A 51 -13.29 11.27 2.87
N GLU A 52 -13.83 10.49 3.77
CA GLU A 52 -13.59 9.05 3.85
C GLU A 52 -14.03 8.38 2.56
N GLN A 53 -13.07 7.83 1.83
CA GLN A 53 -13.31 7.08 0.60
C GLN A 53 -12.77 5.67 0.77
N HIS A 54 -13.54 4.70 0.29
CA HIS A 54 -13.17 3.30 0.31
C HIS A 54 -13.03 2.80 -1.13
N LEU A 55 -11.87 2.24 -1.45
CA LEU A 55 -11.64 1.56 -2.71
C LEU A 55 -11.47 0.07 -2.44
N ILE A 56 -12.32 -0.74 -3.03
CA ILE A 56 -12.19 -2.19 -3.04
C ILE A 56 -11.88 -2.63 -4.47
N VAL A 57 -10.79 -3.34 -4.64
CA VAL A 57 -10.43 -3.96 -5.92
C VAL A 57 -10.28 -5.45 -5.70
N ASP A 58 -11.03 -6.24 -6.45
CA ASP A 58 -11.15 -7.67 -6.24
C ASP A 58 -10.88 -8.42 -7.56
N ASN A 59 -9.95 -9.36 -7.54
CA ASN A 59 -9.60 -10.19 -8.68
C ASN A 59 -9.33 -9.36 -9.95
N CYS A 60 -8.48 -8.34 -9.82
CA CYS A 60 -8.18 -7.41 -10.91
C CYS A 60 -6.68 -7.28 -11.19
N THR A 61 -6.39 -6.97 -12.46
CA THR A 61 -5.09 -6.43 -12.86
C THR A 61 -5.22 -4.94 -13.09
N LEU A 62 -4.42 -4.11 -12.39
CA LEU A 62 -4.42 -2.67 -12.50
C LEU A 62 -3.13 -2.17 -13.14
N ASN A 63 -3.23 -1.11 -13.93
CA ASN A 63 -2.04 -0.43 -14.44
C ASN A 63 -1.30 0.32 -13.33
N GLY A 64 -2.03 0.99 -12.43
CA GLY A 64 -1.47 1.68 -11.27
C GLY A 64 -2.56 2.21 -10.35
N LEU A 65 -2.17 2.57 -9.14
CA LEU A 65 -3.08 3.03 -8.10
C LEU A 65 -2.45 4.16 -7.30
N GLY A 66 -3.20 5.21 -7.05
CA GLY A 66 -2.74 6.34 -6.24
C GLY A 66 -3.79 6.83 -5.26
N ASP A 67 -3.33 7.11 -4.07
CA ASP A 67 -4.13 7.70 -3.01
C ASP A 67 -3.60 9.10 -2.67
N ASN A 68 -4.39 10.10 -3.01
CA ASN A 68 -4.18 11.51 -2.69
C ASN A 68 -5.16 12.03 -1.62
N ASN A 69 -5.85 11.12 -0.92
CA ASN A 69 -6.84 11.46 0.08
C ASN A 69 -6.30 11.22 1.49
N ASN A 70 -6.63 12.11 2.42
CA ASN A 70 -6.22 12.00 3.83
C ASN A 70 -6.92 10.89 4.61
N TYR A 71 -8.03 10.37 4.11
CA TYR A 71 -8.95 9.50 4.85
C TYR A 71 -9.38 8.28 4.04
N SER A 72 -8.59 7.86 3.08
CA SER A 72 -8.96 6.74 2.24
C SER A 72 -8.49 5.41 2.79
N ASP A 73 -9.33 4.40 2.62
CA ASP A 73 -9.00 3.01 2.83
C ASP A 73 -9.00 2.28 1.49
N VAL A 74 -7.99 1.45 1.29
CA VAL A 74 -7.83 0.62 0.10
C VAL A 74 -7.84 -0.84 0.50
N THR A 75 -8.71 -1.63 -0.12
CA THR A 75 -8.69 -3.09 -0.01
C THR A 75 -8.42 -3.71 -1.36
N LEU A 76 -7.36 -4.50 -1.46
CA LEU A 76 -7.00 -5.26 -2.64
C LEU A 76 -7.15 -6.75 -2.33
N ARG A 77 -7.92 -7.47 -3.16
CA ARG A 77 -8.13 -8.91 -3.07
C ARG A 77 -7.67 -9.58 -4.34
N ASP A 78 -6.70 -10.47 -4.23
CA ASP A 78 -6.18 -11.25 -5.37
C ASP A 78 -5.83 -10.37 -6.59
N CYS A 79 -5.10 -9.27 -6.34
CA CYS A 79 -4.83 -8.26 -7.33
C CYS A 79 -3.36 -8.23 -7.80
N VAL A 80 -3.19 -7.79 -9.05
CA VAL A 80 -1.87 -7.46 -9.60
C VAL A 80 -1.84 -5.99 -9.98
N ILE A 81 -0.90 -5.23 -9.42
CA ILE A 81 -0.61 -3.86 -9.83
C ILE A 81 0.66 -3.86 -10.67
N MET A 82 0.53 -3.52 -11.96
CA MET A 82 1.60 -3.66 -12.96
C MET A 82 2.64 -2.56 -12.90
N LYS A 83 2.30 -1.40 -12.36
CA LYS A 83 3.19 -0.25 -12.24
C LYS A 83 3.23 0.27 -10.81
N ASP A 84 3.48 1.55 -10.68
CA ASP A 84 3.63 2.20 -9.38
C ASP A 84 2.29 2.39 -8.67
N CYS A 85 2.33 2.34 -7.35
CA CYS A 85 1.30 2.86 -6.49
C CYS A 85 1.89 3.89 -5.50
N PHE A 86 1.04 4.76 -4.96
CA PHE A 86 1.49 5.73 -3.98
C PHE A 86 0.41 6.09 -2.97
N THR A 87 0.83 6.41 -1.74
CA THR A 87 0.01 7.04 -0.73
C THR A 87 0.59 8.43 -0.44
N SER A 88 -0.19 9.48 -0.66
CA SER A 88 0.29 10.86 -0.48
C SER A 88 -0.09 11.45 0.87
N TYR A 89 -1.15 10.95 1.48
CA TYR A 89 -1.73 11.54 2.68
C TYR A 89 -1.98 10.56 3.84
N GLY A 90 -1.65 9.29 3.67
CA GLY A 90 -1.87 8.26 4.69
C GLY A 90 -3.02 7.32 4.33
N GLY A 91 -3.55 6.62 5.31
CA GLY A 91 -4.66 5.69 5.11
C GLY A 91 -4.36 4.27 5.58
N ILE A 92 -5.33 3.40 5.33
CA ILE A 92 -5.24 1.97 5.65
C ILE A 92 -5.31 1.19 4.34
N TRP A 93 -4.29 0.38 4.11
CA TRP A 93 -4.25 -0.53 2.97
C TRP A 93 -4.32 -1.96 3.47
N LYS A 94 -5.32 -2.71 3.00
CA LYS A 94 -5.50 -4.13 3.27
C LYS A 94 -5.26 -4.95 2.02
N PHE A 95 -4.49 -6.02 2.19
CA PHE A 95 -4.26 -7.01 1.16
C PHE A 95 -4.86 -8.35 1.59
N GLU A 96 -5.87 -8.80 0.90
CA GLU A 96 -6.56 -10.07 1.15
C GLU A 96 -6.27 -11.03 -0.01
N GLY A 97 -6.00 -12.31 0.28
CA GLY A 97 -5.58 -13.27 -0.73
C GLY A 97 -4.17 -13.03 -1.27
N VAL A 98 -3.92 -13.27 -2.55
CA VAL A 98 -2.60 -13.16 -3.18
C VAL A 98 -2.47 -11.87 -3.97
N ASN A 99 -1.65 -10.94 -3.48
CA ASN A 99 -1.47 -9.65 -4.12
C ASN A 99 -0.02 -9.43 -4.58
N ASN A 100 0.14 -8.83 -5.75
CA ASN A 100 1.44 -8.54 -6.32
C ASN A 100 1.52 -7.11 -6.88
N ILE A 101 2.43 -6.32 -6.36
CA ILE A 101 2.77 -4.98 -6.87
C ILE A 101 4.13 -5.07 -7.55
N THR A 102 4.16 -5.12 -8.88
CA THR A 102 5.41 -5.31 -9.63
C THR A 102 6.28 -4.07 -9.67
N GLY A 103 5.69 -2.90 -9.48
CA GLY A 103 6.37 -1.60 -9.50
C GLY A 103 6.82 -1.11 -8.14
N THR A 104 6.74 0.20 -7.97
CA THR A 104 7.15 0.91 -6.76
C THR A 104 5.94 1.38 -5.97
N MET A 105 5.90 1.08 -4.68
CA MET A 105 4.98 1.73 -3.75
C MET A 105 5.69 2.90 -3.06
N LYS A 106 5.17 4.12 -3.26
CA LYS A 106 5.68 5.35 -2.65
C LYS A 106 4.81 5.74 -1.47
N VAL A 107 5.41 5.82 -0.28
CA VAL A 107 4.72 6.16 0.97
C VAL A 107 5.18 7.53 1.44
N LYS A 108 4.32 8.54 1.40
CA LYS A 108 4.66 9.94 1.74
C LYS A 108 4.12 10.41 3.09
N LYS A 109 3.25 9.67 3.72
CA LYS A 109 2.63 9.95 5.03
C LYS A 109 2.49 8.65 5.82
N ASP A 110 2.06 8.78 7.06
CA ASP A 110 1.77 7.63 7.91
C ASP A 110 0.73 6.72 7.24
N VAL A 111 1.06 5.46 7.11
CA VAL A 111 0.19 4.46 6.51
C VAL A 111 0.28 3.13 7.25
N THR A 112 -0.83 2.45 7.36
CA THR A 112 -0.90 1.07 7.85
C THR A 112 -1.19 0.15 6.68
N ILE A 113 -0.34 -0.84 6.47
CA ILE A 113 -0.48 -1.85 5.43
C ILE A 113 -0.53 -3.22 6.10
N SER A 114 -1.58 -3.97 5.83
CA SER A 114 -1.78 -5.30 6.40
C SER A 114 -2.14 -6.33 5.33
N GLY A 115 -1.78 -7.59 5.59
CA GLY A 115 -2.13 -8.72 4.74
C GLY A 115 -0.97 -9.27 3.93
N ASP A 116 -1.27 -10.03 2.90
CA ASP A 116 -0.30 -10.81 2.15
C ASP A 116 -0.01 -10.16 0.80
N PHE A 117 1.24 -9.74 0.59
CA PHE A 117 1.63 -9.13 -0.68
C PHE A 117 3.11 -9.28 -1.01
N THR A 118 3.39 -9.21 -2.30
CA THR A 118 4.73 -9.04 -2.85
C THR A 118 4.84 -7.65 -3.47
N LEU A 119 5.95 -6.96 -3.21
CA LEU A 119 6.22 -5.61 -3.68
C LEU A 119 7.60 -5.53 -4.32
N GLY A 120 7.69 -5.01 -5.54
CA GLY A 120 8.96 -4.81 -6.22
C GLY A 120 9.88 -3.83 -5.46
N THR A 121 9.42 -2.60 -5.24
CA THR A 121 10.17 -1.59 -4.49
C THR A 121 9.28 -0.84 -3.52
N LEU A 122 9.68 -0.79 -2.25
CA LEU A 122 9.11 0.14 -1.28
C LEU A 122 9.95 1.41 -1.24
N LYS A 123 9.35 2.53 -1.62
CA LYS A 123 10.01 3.83 -1.59
C LYS A 123 9.37 4.74 -0.54
N VAL A 124 10.19 5.23 0.39
CA VAL A 124 9.81 6.28 1.34
C VAL A 124 10.48 7.57 0.87
N PRO A 125 9.79 8.41 0.09
CA PRO A 125 10.35 9.65 -0.41
C PRO A 125 10.44 10.70 0.70
N MET A 126 11.29 11.67 0.47
CA MET A 126 11.37 12.87 1.28
C MET A 126 10.03 13.63 1.27
N VAL A 127 9.57 14.00 2.44
CA VAL A 127 8.43 14.90 2.62
C VAL A 127 8.85 16.12 3.46
N THR A 128 8.38 17.28 3.06
CA THR A 128 8.76 18.58 3.67
C THR A 128 8.15 18.83 5.06
N THR A 129 7.24 17.99 5.52
CA THR A 129 6.41 18.25 6.70
C THR A 129 6.38 17.10 7.72
N GLY A 130 7.44 16.35 7.82
CA GLY A 130 7.56 15.27 8.81
C GLY A 130 7.91 13.93 8.20
N THR A 131 8.15 12.99 9.05
CA THR A 131 8.66 11.67 8.70
C THR A 131 7.54 10.66 8.68
N PRO A 132 7.30 9.98 7.56
CA PRO A 132 6.24 8.99 7.51
C PRO A 132 6.58 7.76 8.35
N THR A 133 5.59 7.28 9.07
CA THR A 133 5.62 5.98 9.74
C THR A 133 4.82 4.98 8.92
N LEU A 134 5.49 3.92 8.49
CA LEU A 134 4.86 2.81 7.79
C LEU A 134 4.71 1.64 8.75
N LYS A 135 3.47 1.25 9.05
CA LYS A 135 3.18 0.06 9.84
C LYS A 135 2.84 -1.11 8.90
N LEU A 136 3.56 -2.21 9.06
CA LEU A 136 3.42 -3.42 8.26
C LEU A 136 2.97 -4.58 9.14
N SER A 137 2.05 -5.43 8.65
CA SER A 137 1.68 -6.71 9.27
C SER A 137 1.17 -7.69 8.22
N GLY A 138 1.46 -8.98 8.38
CA GLY A 138 1.07 -10.03 7.43
C GLY A 138 2.26 -10.68 6.73
N ASN A 139 2.03 -11.37 5.62
CA ASN A 139 3.08 -12.08 4.88
C ASN A 139 3.63 -11.18 3.76
N ILE A 140 4.72 -10.50 4.07
CA ILE A 140 5.20 -9.39 3.23
C ILE A 140 6.52 -9.77 2.58
N ARG A 141 6.61 -9.56 1.26
CA ARG A 141 7.81 -9.76 0.45
C ARG A 141 8.13 -8.48 -0.29
N ILE A 142 9.27 -7.87 0.00
CA ILE A 142 9.76 -6.64 -0.61
C ILE A 142 11.07 -6.91 -1.32
N GLY A 143 11.12 -6.63 -2.63
CA GLY A 143 12.32 -6.83 -3.43
C GLY A 143 13.42 -5.80 -3.14
N LYS A 144 13.02 -4.55 -2.89
CA LYS A 144 13.98 -3.47 -2.65
C LYS A 144 13.38 -2.37 -1.77
N PHE A 145 14.20 -1.84 -0.86
CA PHE A 145 13.92 -0.59 -0.16
C PHE A 145 14.63 0.59 -0.82
N SER A 146 13.97 1.73 -0.88
CA SER A 146 14.50 2.99 -1.38
C SER A 146 14.08 4.14 -0.48
N PHE A 147 15.05 4.79 0.15
CA PHE A 147 14.84 5.96 0.98
C PHE A 147 15.47 7.19 0.31
N ASP A 148 14.77 8.31 0.25
CA ASP A 148 15.33 9.55 -0.28
C ASP A 148 16.27 10.22 0.75
N SER A 149 17.42 10.70 0.28
CA SER A 149 18.64 10.92 1.06
C SER A 149 18.74 12.24 1.86
N VAL A 150 17.78 13.13 1.84
CA VAL A 150 18.02 14.51 2.30
C VAL A 150 17.48 14.84 3.70
N TYR A 151 16.41 14.17 4.14
CA TYR A 151 15.88 14.33 5.51
C TYR A 151 15.71 12.97 6.17
N ARG A 152 16.77 12.55 6.80
CA ARG A 152 17.15 11.16 7.04
C ARG A 152 16.76 10.60 8.39
N GLU A 153 16.20 11.40 9.24
CA GLU A 153 16.28 11.06 10.65
C GLU A 153 15.13 10.21 11.17
N GLU A 154 14.06 10.03 10.42
CA GLU A 154 12.87 9.52 11.08
C GLU A 154 11.88 8.64 10.28
N ALA A 155 12.10 8.33 8.99
CA ALA A 155 11.20 7.38 8.33
C ALA A 155 11.25 6.03 9.05
N LYS A 156 10.13 5.63 9.65
CA LYS A 156 10.05 4.41 10.45
C LYS A 156 9.21 3.38 9.75
N ILE A 157 9.77 2.19 9.58
CA ILE A 157 9.02 1.01 9.19
C ILE A 157 8.84 0.17 10.46
N ILE A 158 7.60 -0.01 10.88
CA ILE A 158 7.25 -0.76 12.08
C ILE A 158 6.64 -2.08 11.65
N CYS A 159 7.34 -3.18 11.92
CA CYS A 159 6.92 -4.52 11.58
C CYS A 159 6.14 -5.18 12.72
N GLY A 160 4.84 -5.40 12.50
CA GLY A 160 3.97 -6.16 13.39
C GLY A 160 3.97 -7.65 13.05
N VAL A 161 3.01 -8.38 13.61
CA VAL A 161 2.87 -9.83 13.44
C VAL A 161 2.80 -10.21 11.96
N GLY A 162 3.63 -11.18 11.55
CA GLY A 162 3.68 -11.64 10.17
C GLY A 162 4.99 -12.29 9.78
N THR A 163 5.19 -12.50 8.49
CA THR A 163 6.43 -13.04 7.93
C THR A 163 7.04 -12.08 6.91
N TYR A 164 8.37 -11.98 6.91
CA TYR A 164 9.11 -10.99 6.14
C TYR A 164 10.32 -11.62 5.45
N ASN A 165 10.61 -11.24 4.21
CA ASN A 165 11.83 -11.64 3.51
C ASN A 165 13.00 -10.67 3.75
N PHE A 166 12.91 -9.85 4.76
CA PHE A 166 13.94 -8.92 5.23
C PHE A 166 13.94 -8.94 6.76
N LYS A 167 15.02 -8.50 7.36
CA LYS A 167 15.17 -8.49 8.83
C LYS A 167 14.31 -7.38 9.46
N PRO A 168 13.26 -7.70 10.24
CA PRO A 168 12.27 -6.72 10.71
C PRO A 168 12.74 -5.86 11.88
N ASP A 169 13.90 -6.13 12.44
CA ASP A 169 14.53 -5.38 13.54
C ASP A 169 15.89 -4.80 13.12
N GLU A 170 16.16 -4.70 11.84
CA GLU A 170 17.40 -4.12 11.34
C GLU A 170 17.31 -2.59 11.38
N TYR A 171 17.82 -2.05 12.49
CA TYR A 171 17.95 -0.61 12.66
C TYR A 171 19.24 -0.14 12.01
N GLU A 172 19.18 0.44 10.82
CA GLU A 172 20.31 1.18 10.26
C GLU A 172 20.45 2.52 10.97
N THR A 173 21.31 2.57 11.97
CA THR A 173 21.70 3.82 12.61
C THR A 173 22.43 4.72 11.62
N GLY A 174 21.84 5.84 11.24
CA GLY A 174 22.59 7.00 10.80
C GLY A 174 22.35 7.55 9.42
N ARG A 175 21.60 6.91 8.53
CA ARG A 175 21.40 7.50 7.20
C ARG A 175 20.00 7.39 6.57
N TYR A 176 19.12 6.46 6.89
CA TYR A 176 17.97 6.18 6.03
C TYR A 176 16.71 5.68 6.73
N GLY A 177 16.40 6.10 7.92
CA GLY A 177 15.25 5.56 8.63
C GLY A 177 15.47 4.11 9.09
N GLY A 178 14.75 3.66 10.09
CA GLY A 178 14.93 2.33 10.66
C GLY A 178 13.78 1.39 10.39
N ILE A 179 14.09 0.11 10.29
CA ILE A 179 13.11 -0.97 10.39
C ILE A 179 13.13 -1.43 11.84
N GLN A 180 11.98 -1.45 12.50
CA GLN A 180 11.87 -1.84 13.91
C GLN A 180 10.64 -2.71 14.12
N LEU A 181 10.66 -3.51 15.19
CA LEU A 181 9.50 -4.28 15.62
C LEU A 181 8.43 -3.36 16.22
N ALA A 182 7.17 -3.77 16.07
CA ALA A 182 6.09 -3.19 16.85
C ALA A 182 6.28 -3.54 18.34
N GLU A 183 5.75 -2.69 19.21
CA GLU A 183 5.78 -2.91 20.65
C GLU A 183 5.09 -4.24 21.01
N GLY A 184 5.69 -5.02 21.92
CA GLY A 184 5.18 -6.33 22.31
C GLY A 184 5.33 -7.40 21.21
N CYS A 185 6.27 -7.22 20.29
CA CYS A 185 6.59 -8.22 19.27
C CYS A 185 8.03 -8.72 19.39
N THR A 186 8.21 -9.98 19.06
CA THR A 186 9.51 -10.65 18.96
C THR A 186 9.72 -11.19 17.55
N VAL A 187 10.98 -11.36 17.15
CA VAL A 187 11.35 -11.90 15.84
C VAL A 187 12.16 -13.17 15.98
N SER A 188 11.91 -14.11 15.09
CA SER A 188 12.71 -15.32 14.87
C SER A 188 13.06 -15.49 13.40
N GLY A 189 14.11 -16.26 13.13
CA GLY A 189 14.59 -16.51 11.77
C GLY A 189 15.97 -15.93 11.50
N PRO A 190 16.45 -15.92 10.25
CA PRO A 190 15.69 -16.43 9.10
C PRO A 190 15.61 -17.97 9.07
N ASP A 191 14.55 -18.48 8.45
CA ASP A 191 14.46 -19.90 8.10
C ASP A 191 15.35 -20.24 6.88
N GLU A 192 15.26 -21.47 6.37
CA GLU A 192 16.01 -21.93 5.19
C GLU A 192 15.70 -21.15 3.90
N ASN A 193 14.56 -20.46 3.83
CA ASN A 193 14.14 -19.62 2.72
C ASN A 193 14.46 -18.14 2.94
N GLY A 194 15.16 -17.79 4.00
CA GLY A 194 15.49 -16.42 4.34
C GLY A 194 14.31 -15.62 4.93
N ILE A 195 13.31 -16.31 5.49
CA ILE A 195 12.11 -15.69 6.02
C ILE A 195 12.21 -15.50 7.53
N TYR A 196 11.91 -14.30 7.98
CA TYR A 196 11.77 -13.95 9.39
C TYR A 196 10.29 -14.02 9.80
N THR A 197 10.04 -14.44 11.03
CA THR A 197 8.69 -14.48 11.61
C THR A 197 8.61 -13.56 12.81
N VAL A 198 7.63 -12.67 12.80
CA VAL A 198 7.30 -11.77 13.91
C VAL A 198 6.04 -12.28 14.60
N THR A 199 6.10 -12.44 15.91
CA THR A 199 4.99 -12.88 16.77
C THR A 199 4.75 -11.88 17.88
N ALA A 200 3.52 -11.77 18.35
CA ALA A 200 3.21 -11.06 19.60
C ALA A 200 3.76 -11.87 20.80
N GLU A 201 4.22 -11.16 21.84
CA GLU A 201 4.61 -11.73 23.13
C GLU A 201 3.42 -12.24 23.93
#